data_42ca2ef6a34009a33ae57ec9426e4f5d
#
_entry.id   42ca2ef6a34009a33ae57ec9426e4f5d
#
_cell.length_a   1.000
_cell.length_b   1.000
_cell.length_c   1.000
_cell.angle_alpha   90.00
_cell.angle_beta   90.00
_cell.angle_gamma   90.00
#
_symmetry.space_group_name_H-M   'P 1'
#
loop_
_entity.id
_entity.type
_entity.pdbx_description
1 polymer ?
#
loop_
_entity_poly.entity_id
_entity_poly.type
_entity_poly.pdbx_seq_one_letter_code
_entity_poly.pdbx_strand_id
1 'polypeptide(L)'
;MIWGIDLGTTNIVIGVPGKGIRLDEPAYVAYDEEKEKVLYAGKRAYFLEGREPEGLRVERPILSGVVGHYELAQQMMRHFINKVIGNSLFKPRVVVSVPAMHTDVEKRTIVSVMIHAGARSVCLVEEPLCAAFGAGIDPMQPSGAFVIDLGGGTVDMAVISQGAMSQSESLKVGGNDLDAEIVKFLREEHNVAVGLRTAEEIKRTVACALPREEDVTTYAKGQDLLTGLPREVEISGNALYLALQPYFETVAEHAGALFERTSPQLVTDIGNTGVLLTGGGANILQYGSSVFGRIGRRAGA
;
A
#
# COMPACT_ATOMS: atom_id res chain seq x y z
N MET A 1 19.47 -19.63 0.92
CA MET A 1 19.00 -18.50 1.75
C MET A 1 17.59 -18.15 1.27
N ILE A 2 16.63 -17.96 2.15
CA ILE A 2 15.25 -17.57 1.85
C ILE A 2 15.12 -16.10 2.17
N TRP A 3 14.52 -15.28 1.27
CA TRP A 3 14.25 -13.87 1.48
C TRP A 3 12.75 -13.64 1.55
N GLY A 4 12.31 -12.68 2.36
CA GLY A 4 10.95 -12.14 2.31
C GLY A 4 10.93 -10.93 1.37
N ILE A 5 9.95 -10.87 0.50
CA ILE A 5 9.73 -9.74 -0.41
C ILE A 5 8.29 -9.30 -0.27
N ASP A 6 8.10 -8.06 0.15
CA ASP A 6 6.83 -7.36 0.03
C ASP A 6 6.79 -6.66 -1.33
N LEU A 7 5.88 -7.10 -2.19
CA LEU A 7 5.72 -6.61 -3.55
C LEU A 7 4.61 -5.54 -3.61
N GLY A 8 4.78 -4.48 -2.80
CA GLY A 8 3.78 -3.45 -2.66
C GLY A 8 3.64 -2.52 -3.88
N THR A 9 2.46 -1.93 -4.03
CA THR A 9 2.18 -0.93 -5.08
C THR A 9 2.98 0.36 -4.90
N THR A 10 3.29 0.74 -3.66
CA THR A 10 4.02 1.97 -3.34
C THR A 10 5.50 1.72 -3.13
N ASN A 11 5.85 0.72 -2.33
CA ASN A 11 7.22 0.35 -1.99
C ASN A 11 7.45 -1.14 -2.22
N ILE A 12 8.69 -1.48 -2.57
CA ILE A 12 9.22 -2.84 -2.55
C ILE A 12 10.12 -2.98 -1.33
N VAL A 13 9.82 -3.94 -0.46
CA VAL A 13 10.65 -4.24 0.71
C VAL A 13 11.26 -5.63 0.59
N ILE A 14 12.58 -5.74 0.80
CA ILE A 14 13.28 -7.04 0.80
C ILE A 14 13.95 -7.24 2.16
N GLY A 15 13.49 -8.26 2.87
CA GLY A 15 14.05 -8.74 4.12
C GLY A 15 14.91 -9.98 3.93
N VAL A 16 16.05 -10.04 4.64
CA VAL A 16 16.97 -11.18 4.63
C VAL A 16 17.13 -11.69 6.06
N PRO A 17 16.83 -12.96 6.35
CA PRO A 17 16.94 -13.53 7.69
C PRO A 17 18.33 -13.29 8.29
N GLY A 18 18.35 -12.82 9.54
CA GLY A 18 19.58 -12.47 10.28
C GLY A 18 20.26 -11.17 9.84
N LYS A 19 19.72 -10.49 8.80
CA LYS A 19 20.25 -9.20 8.32
C LYS A 19 19.20 -8.08 8.29
N GLY A 20 17.96 -8.38 8.65
CA GLY A 20 16.84 -7.42 8.64
C GLY A 20 16.45 -6.97 7.23
N ILE A 21 15.83 -5.80 7.15
CA ILE A 21 15.44 -5.15 5.89
C ILE A 21 16.70 -4.71 5.16
N ARG A 22 16.89 -5.19 3.93
CA ARG A 22 18.04 -4.88 3.08
C ARG A 22 17.70 -3.93 1.92
N LEU A 23 16.42 -3.81 1.60
CA LEU A 23 15.93 -2.87 0.61
C LEU A 23 14.55 -2.39 1.03
N ASP A 24 14.35 -1.09 0.96
CA ASP A 24 13.06 -0.40 1.06
C ASP A 24 13.12 0.75 0.05
N GLU A 25 12.48 0.52 -1.08
CA GLU A 25 12.54 1.43 -2.24
C GLU A 25 11.16 1.61 -2.86
N PRO A 26 10.82 2.83 -3.32
CA PRO A 26 9.60 3.07 -4.09
C PRO A 26 9.48 2.14 -5.30
N ALA A 27 8.27 1.66 -5.58
CA ALA A 27 7.97 0.77 -6.71
C ALA A 27 7.88 1.54 -8.04
N TYR A 28 8.91 2.30 -8.35
CA TYR A 28 9.00 3.17 -9.53
C TYR A 28 10.14 2.76 -10.45
N VAL A 29 9.92 2.92 -11.74
CA VAL A 29 10.95 2.83 -12.77
C VAL A 29 10.97 4.10 -13.63
N ALA A 30 12.17 4.51 -14.06
CA ALA A 30 12.35 5.47 -15.12
C ALA A 30 13.01 4.74 -16.30
N TYR A 31 12.38 4.75 -17.45
CA TYR A 31 12.78 3.96 -18.62
C TYR A 31 12.82 4.80 -19.90
N ASP A 32 13.70 4.40 -20.82
CA ASP A 32 13.77 4.92 -22.18
C ASP A 32 12.54 4.42 -22.95
N GLU A 33 11.69 5.33 -23.43
CA GLU A 33 10.41 5.01 -24.05
C GLU A 33 10.57 4.24 -25.38
N GLU A 34 11.63 4.56 -26.16
CA GLU A 34 11.87 3.89 -27.44
C GLU A 34 12.40 2.46 -27.28
N LYS A 35 13.20 2.23 -26.24
CA LYS A 35 13.88 0.93 -26.01
C LYS A 35 13.21 0.07 -24.95
N GLU A 36 12.18 0.59 -24.26
CA GLU A 36 11.53 -0.06 -23.11
C GLU A 36 12.55 -0.58 -22.07
N LYS A 37 13.65 0.15 -21.91
CA LYS A 37 14.75 -0.21 -21.04
C LYS A 37 14.74 0.64 -19.78
N VAL A 38 14.65 -0.02 -18.61
CA VAL A 38 14.77 0.66 -17.31
C VAL A 38 16.18 1.19 -17.13
N LEU A 39 16.27 2.51 -16.91
CA LEU A 39 17.51 3.23 -16.62
C LEU A 39 17.68 3.43 -15.12
N TYR A 40 16.60 3.70 -14.40
CA TYR A 40 16.59 3.88 -12.96
C TYR A 40 15.39 3.17 -12.34
N ALA A 41 15.57 2.67 -11.11
CA ALA A 41 14.51 2.09 -10.29
C ALA A 41 14.60 2.63 -8.86
N GLY A 42 13.48 2.55 -8.13
CA GLY A 42 13.37 2.99 -6.74
C GLY A 42 13.40 4.50 -6.57
N LYS A 43 14.04 4.97 -5.51
CA LYS A 43 14.10 6.39 -5.13
C LYS A 43 14.55 7.30 -6.28
N ARG A 44 15.50 6.83 -7.10
CA ARG A 44 16.00 7.63 -8.21
C ARG A 44 14.95 7.84 -9.29
N ALA A 45 14.13 6.83 -9.59
CA ALA A 45 13.01 6.96 -10.51
C ALA A 45 11.90 7.85 -9.91
N TYR A 46 11.55 7.62 -8.63
CA TYR A 46 10.56 8.40 -7.91
C TYR A 46 10.85 9.91 -7.92
N PHE A 47 12.12 10.32 -7.77
CA PHE A 47 12.47 11.74 -7.80
C PHE A 47 12.35 12.39 -9.20
N LEU A 48 12.25 11.60 -10.25
CA LEU A 48 12.04 12.07 -11.62
C LEU A 48 10.56 12.24 -11.97
N GLU A 49 9.63 11.67 -11.19
CA GLU A 49 8.19 11.80 -11.44
C GLU A 49 7.76 13.27 -11.52
N GLY A 50 7.10 13.65 -12.63
CA GLY A 50 6.71 15.03 -12.96
C GLY A 50 7.86 15.95 -13.38
N ARG A 51 9.06 15.40 -13.64
CA ARG A 51 10.28 16.13 -14.05
C ARG A 51 11.06 15.38 -15.12
N GLU A 52 10.38 14.52 -15.85
CA GLU A 52 11.00 13.63 -16.83
C GLU A 52 11.64 14.42 -17.97
N PRO A 53 12.91 14.15 -18.32
CA PRO A 53 13.49 14.62 -19.57
C PRO A 53 12.77 14.01 -20.79
N GLU A 54 12.90 14.64 -21.94
CA GLU A 54 12.39 14.12 -23.20
C GLU A 54 12.91 12.70 -23.50
N GLY A 55 12.01 11.80 -23.89
CA GLY A 55 12.32 10.39 -24.16
C GLY A 55 12.44 9.49 -22.92
N LEU A 56 12.29 10.06 -21.71
CA LEU A 56 12.25 9.30 -20.46
C LEU A 56 10.83 9.30 -19.90
N ARG A 57 10.34 8.13 -19.49
CA ARG A 57 9.09 8.00 -18.75
C ARG A 57 9.31 7.42 -17.37
N VAL A 58 8.49 7.88 -16.43
CA VAL A 58 8.42 7.34 -15.07
C VAL A 58 7.09 6.61 -14.91
N GLU A 59 7.15 5.39 -14.38
CA GLU A 59 5.96 4.54 -14.23
C GLU A 59 6.06 3.67 -12.97
N ARG A 60 4.91 3.30 -12.43
CA ARG A 60 4.75 2.23 -11.43
C ARG A 60 4.35 0.94 -12.16
N PRO A 61 5.22 -0.05 -12.28
CA PRO A 61 4.88 -1.29 -13.00
C PRO A 61 3.94 -2.22 -12.22
N ILE A 62 3.66 -1.90 -10.94
CA ILE A 62 2.72 -2.61 -10.07
C ILE A 62 1.63 -1.63 -9.66
N LEU A 63 0.38 -1.95 -10.00
CA LEU A 63 -0.79 -1.12 -9.73
C LEU A 63 -1.83 -1.94 -8.96
N SER A 64 -2.31 -1.41 -7.83
CA SER A 64 -3.32 -2.07 -6.99
C SER A 64 -3.02 -3.55 -6.74
N GLY A 65 -1.76 -3.85 -6.37
CA GLY A 65 -1.28 -5.19 -6.11
C GLY A 65 -1.04 -6.07 -7.34
N VAL A 66 -1.35 -5.60 -8.55
CA VAL A 66 -1.24 -6.38 -9.80
C VAL A 66 -0.07 -5.89 -10.65
N VAL A 67 0.61 -6.81 -11.33
CA VAL A 67 1.63 -6.46 -12.33
C VAL A 67 0.95 -5.87 -13.57
N GLY A 68 1.02 -4.54 -13.71
CA GLY A 68 0.45 -3.81 -14.84
C GLY A 68 1.34 -3.85 -16.08
N HIS A 69 2.65 -3.78 -15.89
CA HIS A 69 3.63 -3.84 -16.97
C HIS A 69 4.71 -4.88 -16.69
N TYR A 70 4.61 -6.03 -17.36
CA TYR A 70 5.43 -7.22 -17.07
C TYR A 70 6.94 -6.96 -17.21
N GLU A 71 7.37 -6.41 -18.35
CA GLU A 71 8.79 -6.18 -18.67
C GLU A 71 9.43 -5.19 -17.71
N LEU A 72 8.73 -4.11 -17.40
CA LEU A 72 9.22 -3.09 -16.45
C LEU A 72 9.27 -3.63 -15.02
N ALA A 73 8.25 -4.40 -14.60
CA ALA A 73 8.26 -5.06 -13.29
C ALA A 73 9.42 -6.05 -13.15
N GLN A 74 9.67 -6.86 -14.20
CA GLN A 74 10.79 -7.79 -14.24
C GLN A 74 12.13 -7.07 -14.15
N GLN A 75 12.34 -5.98 -14.91
CA GLN A 75 13.58 -5.22 -14.88
C GLN A 75 13.77 -4.53 -13.52
N MET A 76 12.71 -3.97 -12.94
CA MET A 76 12.72 -3.38 -11.59
C MET A 76 13.15 -4.41 -10.54
N MET A 77 12.47 -5.56 -10.51
CA MET A 77 12.78 -6.61 -9.54
C MET A 77 14.18 -7.19 -9.74
N ARG A 78 14.63 -7.33 -10.98
CA ARG A 78 16.03 -7.72 -11.27
C ARG A 78 17.03 -6.71 -10.70
N HIS A 79 16.76 -5.41 -10.84
CA HIS A 79 17.60 -4.37 -10.28
C HIS A 79 17.66 -4.48 -8.74
N PHE A 80 16.53 -4.65 -8.08
CA PHE A 80 16.44 -4.74 -6.62
C PHE A 80 17.07 -6.04 -6.07
N ILE A 81 16.79 -7.18 -6.71
CA ILE A 81 17.41 -8.46 -6.32
C ILE A 81 18.93 -8.37 -6.45
N ASN A 82 19.45 -7.84 -7.56
CA ASN A 82 20.89 -7.66 -7.76
C ASN A 82 21.52 -6.72 -6.71
N LYS A 83 20.82 -5.65 -6.35
CA LYS A 83 21.26 -4.70 -5.31
C LYS A 83 21.41 -5.39 -3.94
N VAL A 84 20.53 -6.34 -3.62
CA VAL A 84 20.57 -7.10 -2.34
C VAL A 84 21.54 -8.28 -2.40
N ILE A 85 21.64 -8.96 -3.55
CA ILE A 85 22.58 -10.08 -3.77
C ILE A 85 24.03 -9.59 -3.64
N GLY A 86 24.36 -8.42 -4.21
CA GLY A 86 25.72 -7.95 -4.33
C GLY A 86 26.60 -8.95 -5.11
N ASN A 87 27.72 -9.36 -4.54
CA ASN A 87 28.70 -10.26 -5.16
C ASN A 87 28.39 -11.76 -4.97
N SER A 88 27.20 -12.14 -4.46
CA SER A 88 26.86 -13.55 -4.26
C SER A 88 26.52 -14.23 -5.58
N LEU A 89 27.08 -15.41 -5.79
CA LEU A 89 26.80 -16.27 -6.95
C LEU A 89 25.50 -17.08 -6.78
N PHE A 90 24.90 -17.09 -5.59
CA PHE A 90 23.73 -17.90 -5.29
C PHE A 90 22.44 -17.10 -5.44
N LYS A 91 21.57 -17.57 -6.32
CA LYS A 91 20.22 -17.04 -6.49
C LYS A 91 19.36 -17.30 -5.23
N PRO A 92 18.61 -16.30 -4.72
CA PRO A 92 17.76 -16.46 -3.55
C PRO A 92 16.53 -17.35 -3.85
N ARG A 93 16.06 -18.05 -2.83
CA ARG A 93 14.66 -18.49 -2.75
C ARG A 93 13.88 -17.33 -2.14
N VAL A 94 12.69 -17.04 -2.65
CA VAL A 94 11.92 -15.90 -2.17
C VAL A 94 10.52 -16.32 -1.71
N VAL A 95 10.07 -15.72 -0.63
CA VAL A 95 8.66 -15.70 -0.20
C VAL A 95 8.16 -14.30 -0.53
N VAL A 96 7.08 -14.22 -1.32
CA VAL A 96 6.52 -12.95 -1.78
C VAL A 96 5.12 -12.80 -1.21
N SER A 97 4.84 -11.66 -0.55
CA SER A 97 3.50 -11.30 -0.13
C SER A 97 2.64 -10.93 -1.35
N VAL A 98 1.37 -11.32 -1.31
CA VAL A 98 0.38 -11.00 -2.33
C VAL A 98 -0.96 -10.70 -1.70
N PRO A 99 -1.78 -9.80 -2.26
CA PRO A 99 -3.14 -9.57 -1.81
C PRO A 99 -3.96 -10.86 -1.69
N ALA A 100 -4.89 -10.87 -0.73
CA ALA A 100 -5.65 -12.07 -0.37
C ALA A 100 -6.52 -12.62 -1.52
N MET A 101 -6.99 -11.76 -2.42
CA MET A 101 -7.96 -12.10 -3.49
C MET A 101 -7.34 -12.15 -4.89
N HIS A 102 -6.04 -12.41 -5.00
CA HIS A 102 -5.39 -12.58 -6.30
C HIS A 102 -5.89 -13.80 -7.05
N THR A 103 -6.16 -13.61 -8.34
CA THR A 103 -6.47 -14.69 -9.29
C THR A 103 -5.25 -15.57 -9.55
N ASP A 104 -5.48 -16.81 -10.02
CA ASP A 104 -4.38 -17.71 -10.41
C ASP A 104 -3.49 -17.13 -11.51
N VAL A 105 -4.04 -16.29 -12.41
CA VAL A 105 -3.29 -15.63 -13.47
C VAL A 105 -2.35 -14.58 -12.88
N GLU A 106 -2.83 -13.74 -11.98
CA GLU A 106 -2.03 -12.73 -11.28
C GLU A 106 -0.92 -13.39 -10.46
N LYS A 107 -1.24 -14.46 -9.70
CA LYS A 107 -0.26 -15.25 -8.94
C LYS A 107 0.84 -15.83 -9.85
N ARG A 108 0.48 -16.42 -10.99
CA ARG A 108 1.45 -16.95 -11.98
C ARG A 108 2.30 -15.85 -12.58
N THR A 109 1.74 -14.68 -12.84
CA THR A 109 2.47 -13.52 -13.37
C THR A 109 3.54 -13.06 -12.39
N ILE A 110 3.22 -12.95 -11.10
CA ILE A 110 4.18 -12.59 -10.05
C ILE A 110 5.31 -13.63 -9.97
N VAL A 111 4.97 -14.92 -9.95
CA VAL A 111 5.98 -16.01 -9.95
C VAL A 111 6.90 -15.88 -11.16
N SER A 112 6.34 -15.65 -12.36
CA SER A 112 7.11 -15.49 -13.60
C SER A 112 8.05 -14.30 -13.54
N VAL A 113 7.55 -13.11 -13.13
CA VAL A 113 8.35 -11.89 -12.93
C VAL A 113 9.54 -12.18 -12.01
N MET A 114 9.31 -12.80 -10.85
CA MET A 114 10.34 -13.07 -9.85
C MET A 114 11.39 -14.07 -10.34
N ILE A 115 10.99 -15.15 -11.02
CA ILE A 115 11.91 -16.11 -11.60
C ILE A 115 12.79 -15.45 -12.67
N HIS A 116 12.18 -14.69 -13.57
CA HIS A 116 12.93 -13.98 -14.63
C HIS A 116 13.77 -12.83 -14.08
N ALA A 117 13.40 -12.24 -12.93
CA ALA A 117 14.22 -11.27 -12.23
C ALA A 117 15.45 -11.89 -11.54
N GLY A 118 15.51 -13.21 -11.39
CA GLY A 118 16.68 -13.92 -10.87
C GLY A 118 16.47 -14.71 -9.60
N ALA A 119 15.23 -14.86 -9.11
CA ALA A 119 14.94 -15.75 -8.02
C ALA A 119 15.12 -17.23 -8.45
N ARG A 120 15.59 -18.09 -7.54
CA ARG A 120 15.72 -19.53 -7.76
C ARG A 120 14.38 -20.25 -7.65
N SER A 121 13.57 -19.85 -6.69
CA SER A 121 12.22 -20.37 -6.46
C SER A 121 11.39 -19.31 -5.75
N VAL A 122 10.08 -19.34 -5.95
CA VAL A 122 9.11 -18.40 -5.41
C VAL A 122 8.04 -19.17 -4.65
N CYS A 123 7.71 -18.68 -3.45
CA CYS A 123 6.54 -19.10 -2.68
C CYS A 123 5.70 -17.84 -2.47
N LEU A 124 4.40 -17.91 -2.71
CA LEU A 124 3.48 -16.83 -2.45
C LEU A 124 2.79 -17.05 -1.11
N VAL A 125 2.60 -15.96 -0.35
CA VAL A 125 1.86 -15.95 0.92
C VAL A 125 0.97 -14.72 0.92
N GLU A 126 -0.26 -14.85 1.38
CA GLU A 126 -1.21 -13.74 1.43
C GLU A 126 -0.77 -12.66 2.44
N GLU A 127 -0.92 -11.38 2.07
CA GLU A 127 -0.51 -10.21 2.85
C GLU A 127 -1.02 -10.21 4.28
N PRO A 128 -2.31 -10.52 4.57
CA PRO A 128 -2.79 -10.53 5.96
C PRO A 128 -2.10 -11.58 6.84
N LEU A 129 -1.70 -12.74 6.28
CA LEU A 129 -0.92 -13.74 7.03
C LEU A 129 0.49 -13.22 7.32
N CYS A 130 1.14 -12.59 6.33
CA CYS A 130 2.45 -11.97 6.52
C CYS A 130 2.40 -10.87 7.57
N ALA A 131 1.35 -10.04 7.56
CA ALA A 131 1.13 -8.96 8.50
C ALA A 131 0.94 -9.47 9.93
N ALA A 132 0.13 -10.54 10.12
CA ALA A 132 -0.05 -11.18 11.43
C ALA A 132 1.29 -11.67 12.00
N PHE A 133 2.08 -12.40 11.21
CA PHE A 133 3.42 -12.85 11.61
C PHE A 133 4.34 -11.67 11.96
N GLY A 134 4.34 -10.61 11.14
CA GLY A 134 5.14 -9.42 11.35
C GLY A 134 4.80 -8.67 12.63
N ALA A 135 3.53 -8.70 13.05
CA ALA A 135 3.03 -8.12 14.29
C ALA A 135 3.24 -9.02 15.53
N GLY A 136 3.82 -10.21 15.35
CA GLY A 136 4.02 -11.17 16.44
C GLY A 136 2.77 -11.98 16.82
N ILE A 137 1.72 -11.91 16.00
CA ILE A 137 0.55 -12.79 16.13
C ILE A 137 0.90 -14.12 15.48
N ASP A 138 0.74 -15.21 16.21
CA ASP A 138 0.88 -16.56 15.64
C ASP A 138 -0.43 -16.96 14.95
N PRO A 139 -0.51 -16.90 13.60
CA PRO A 139 -1.73 -17.22 12.89
C PRO A 139 -2.11 -18.70 12.96
N MET A 140 -1.22 -19.58 13.45
CA MET A 140 -1.48 -21.02 13.60
C MET A 140 -2.35 -21.32 14.83
N GLN A 141 -2.56 -20.35 15.73
CA GLN A 141 -3.41 -20.52 16.88
C GLN A 141 -4.88 -20.67 16.48
N PRO A 142 -5.68 -21.42 17.27
CA PRO A 142 -7.13 -21.54 17.03
C PRO A 142 -7.89 -20.24 17.27
N SER A 143 -7.34 -19.34 18.07
CA SER A 143 -7.94 -18.02 18.36
C SER A 143 -8.00 -17.15 17.11
N GLY A 144 -9.13 -16.47 16.89
CA GLY A 144 -9.33 -15.59 15.76
C GLY A 144 -8.48 -14.31 15.85
N ALA A 145 -7.84 -13.96 14.76
CA ALA A 145 -7.20 -12.65 14.59
C ALA A 145 -7.80 -11.92 13.39
N PHE A 146 -8.18 -10.65 13.56
CA PHE A 146 -8.64 -9.83 12.45
C PHE A 146 -7.53 -8.85 12.06
N VAL A 147 -7.11 -8.93 10.80
CA VAL A 147 -6.06 -8.10 10.23
C VAL A 147 -6.65 -7.24 9.13
N ILE A 148 -6.30 -5.96 9.12
CA ILE A 148 -6.60 -5.01 8.05
C ILE A 148 -5.28 -4.38 7.62
N ASP A 149 -4.85 -4.68 6.41
CA ASP A 149 -3.65 -4.09 5.80
C ASP A 149 -4.04 -2.94 4.87
N LEU A 150 -3.66 -1.73 5.25
CA LEU A 150 -3.98 -0.47 4.57
C LEU A 150 -2.82 -0.08 3.66
N GLY A 151 -2.76 -0.71 2.50
CA GLY A 151 -1.69 -0.52 1.51
C GLY A 151 -1.81 0.78 0.69
N GLY A 152 -0.86 0.93 -0.25
CA GLY A 152 -0.87 2.06 -1.18
C GLY A 152 -1.87 1.91 -2.33
N GLY A 153 -2.14 0.69 -2.77
CA GLY A 153 -3.06 0.41 -3.89
C GLY A 153 -4.19 -0.56 -3.55
N THR A 154 -4.12 -1.22 -2.38
CA THR A 154 -5.12 -2.16 -1.89
C THR A 154 -5.36 -1.98 -0.42
N VAL A 155 -6.54 -2.38 0.05
CA VAL A 155 -6.83 -2.66 1.44
C VAL A 155 -7.22 -4.12 1.54
N ASP A 156 -6.41 -4.91 2.25
CA ASP A 156 -6.61 -6.33 2.43
C ASP A 156 -7.07 -6.62 3.86
N MET A 157 -8.19 -7.34 3.98
CA MET A 157 -8.80 -7.67 5.26
C MET A 157 -8.93 -9.18 5.39
N ALA A 158 -8.60 -9.73 6.54
CA ALA A 158 -8.82 -11.15 6.80
C ALA A 158 -9.05 -11.47 8.27
N VAL A 159 -9.92 -12.42 8.51
CA VAL A 159 -10.03 -13.14 9.78
C VAL A 159 -9.24 -14.44 9.63
N ILE A 160 -8.24 -14.59 10.49
CA ILE A 160 -7.26 -15.68 10.42
C ILE A 160 -7.45 -16.58 11.65
N SER A 161 -7.43 -17.90 11.43
CA SER A 161 -7.43 -18.90 12.50
C SER A 161 -6.80 -20.19 11.97
N GLN A 162 -6.00 -20.88 12.75
CA GLN A 162 -5.36 -22.16 12.42
C GLN A 162 -4.57 -22.15 11.10
N GLY A 163 -3.89 -21.04 10.82
CA GLY A 163 -3.06 -20.88 9.63
C GLY A 163 -3.82 -20.63 8.32
N ALA A 164 -5.13 -20.41 8.40
CA ALA A 164 -5.98 -20.16 7.24
C ALA A 164 -6.82 -18.88 7.41
N MET A 165 -7.17 -18.26 6.30
CA MET A 165 -8.14 -17.17 6.28
C MET A 165 -9.56 -17.75 6.32
N SER A 166 -10.27 -17.56 7.44
CA SER A 166 -11.69 -17.95 7.59
C SER A 166 -12.60 -17.08 6.73
N GLN A 167 -12.29 -15.78 6.69
CA GLN A 167 -12.92 -14.78 5.84
C GLN A 167 -11.84 -13.88 5.32
N SER A 168 -11.97 -13.39 4.08
CA SER A 168 -11.08 -12.40 3.52
C SER A 168 -11.79 -11.52 2.49
N GLU A 169 -11.27 -10.31 2.33
CA GLU A 169 -11.73 -9.34 1.35
C GLU A 169 -10.56 -8.45 0.94
N SER A 170 -10.52 -8.06 -0.32
CA SER A 170 -9.52 -7.14 -0.86
C SER A 170 -10.22 -6.04 -1.64
N LEU A 171 -9.96 -4.79 -1.29
CA LEU A 171 -10.46 -3.61 -1.98
C LEU A 171 -9.33 -3.04 -2.84
N LYS A 172 -9.63 -2.75 -4.11
CA LYS A 172 -8.69 -2.08 -5.03
C LYS A 172 -8.72 -0.55 -4.82
N VAL A 173 -8.59 -0.14 -3.57
CA VAL A 173 -8.46 1.25 -3.14
C VAL A 173 -7.35 1.34 -2.09
N GLY A 174 -6.61 2.44 -2.07
CA GLY A 174 -5.49 2.56 -1.14
C GLY A 174 -4.99 3.99 -0.98
N GLY A 175 -3.80 4.13 -0.42
CA GLY A 175 -3.19 5.43 -0.18
C GLY A 175 -3.01 6.29 -1.43
N ASN A 176 -2.86 5.66 -2.61
CA ASN A 176 -2.73 6.37 -3.90
C ASN A 176 -4.05 7.01 -4.35
N ASP A 177 -5.19 6.41 -4.01
CA ASP A 177 -6.51 6.98 -4.31
C ASP A 177 -6.76 8.21 -3.43
N LEU A 178 -6.30 8.18 -2.17
CA LEU A 178 -6.30 9.36 -1.31
C LEU A 178 -5.43 10.49 -1.89
N ASP A 179 -4.25 10.17 -2.44
CA ASP A 179 -3.39 11.17 -3.10
C ASP A 179 -4.08 11.78 -4.32
N ALA A 180 -4.75 10.97 -5.13
CA ALA A 180 -5.50 11.44 -6.29
C ALA A 180 -6.69 12.34 -5.88
N GLU A 181 -7.41 12.00 -4.82
CA GLU A 181 -8.49 12.83 -4.29
C GLU A 181 -7.97 14.14 -3.71
N ILE A 182 -6.79 14.16 -3.07
CA ILE A 182 -6.14 15.38 -2.61
C ILE A 182 -5.77 16.30 -3.78
N VAL A 183 -5.24 15.74 -4.87
CA VAL A 183 -4.97 16.51 -6.10
C VAL A 183 -6.25 17.16 -6.63
N LYS A 184 -7.35 16.39 -6.66
CA LYS A 184 -8.67 16.87 -7.11
C LYS A 184 -9.21 17.94 -6.18
N PHE A 185 -9.18 17.72 -4.86
CA PHE A 185 -9.59 18.69 -3.84
C PHE A 185 -8.87 20.03 -4.00
N LEU A 186 -7.55 20.03 -4.17
CA LEU A 186 -6.77 21.25 -4.36
C LEU A 186 -7.12 21.97 -5.67
N ARG A 187 -7.44 21.22 -6.71
CA ARG A 187 -7.87 21.78 -7.98
C ARG A 187 -9.24 22.45 -7.89
N GLU A 188 -10.19 21.79 -7.23
CA GLU A 188 -11.59 22.23 -7.16
C GLU A 188 -11.78 23.36 -6.14
N GLU A 189 -11.22 23.21 -4.94
CA GLU A 189 -11.46 24.17 -3.85
C GLU A 189 -10.47 25.34 -3.83
N HIS A 190 -9.23 25.10 -4.31
CA HIS A 190 -8.17 26.11 -4.24
C HIS A 190 -7.72 26.64 -5.60
N ASN A 191 -8.17 26.08 -6.73
CA ASN A 191 -7.71 26.38 -8.07
C ASN A 191 -6.19 26.22 -8.22
N VAL A 192 -5.60 25.23 -7.55
CA VAL A 192 -4.16 24.96 -7.57
C VAL A 192 -3.90 23.54 -8.07
N ALA A 193 -3.02 23.41 -9.08
CA ALA A 193 -2.52 22.12 -9.56
C ALA A 193 -1.26 21.71 -8.79
N VAL A 194 -1.28 20.51 -8.23
CA VAL A 194 -0.12 19.86 -7.57
C VAL A 194 0.12 18.49 -8.17
N GLY A 195 1.35 17.97 -8.03
CA GLY A 195 1.67 16.59 -8.36
C GLY A 195 1.32 15.60 -7.24
N LEU A 196 1.23 14.30 -7.56
CA LEU A 196 0.91 13.23 -6.61
C LEU A 196 1.86 13.21 -5.40
N ARG A 197 3.12 13.51 -5.60
CA ARG A 197 4.11 13.59 -4.52
C ARG A 197 3.77 14.67 -3.49
N THR A 198 3.36 15.86 -3.92
CA THR A 198 2.91 16.93 -3.02
C THR A 198 1.63 16.52 -2.29
N ALA A 199 0.72 15.83 -2.98
CA ALA A 199 -0.49 15.29 -2.37
C ALA A 199 -0.16 14.24 -1.29
N GLU A 200 0.79 13.33 -1.53
CA GLU A 200 1.27 12.38 -0.54
C GLU A 200 1.88 13.07 0.69
N GLU A 201 2.68 14.12 0.49
CA GLU A 201 3.24 14.92 1.59
C GLU A 201 2.13 15.56 2.43
N ILE A 202 1.09 16.14 1.81
CA ILE A 202 -0.09 16.69 2.49
C ILE A 202 -0.84 15.61 3.26
N LYS A 203 -1.13 14.47 2.62
CA LYS A 203 -1.77 13.31 3.26
C LYS A 203 -1.06 12.90 4.54
N ARG A 204 0.26 12.74 4.47
CA ARG A 204 1.08 12.33 5.61
C ARG A 204 1.12 13.35 6.74
N THR A 205 0.91 14.63 6.43
CA THR A 205 1.04 15.73 7.40
C THR A 205 -0.28 16.01 8.10
N VAL A 206 -1.39 16.12 7.37
CA VAL A 206 -2.66 16.62 7.93
C VAL A 206 -3.86 15.70 7.75
N ALA A 207 -3.79 14.62 6.94
CA ALA A 207 -4.94 13.74 6.79
C ALA A 207 -5.34 13.08 8.12
N CYS A 208 -6.65 12.93 8.31
CA CYS A 208 -7.25 12.26 9.44
C CYS A 208 -8.51 11.51 8.99
N ALA A 209 -8.82 10.42 9.67
CA ALA A 209 -10.00 9.59 9.35
C ALA A 209 -11.25 9.95 10.18
N LEU A 210 -11.11 10.89 11.10
CA LEU A 210 -12.18 11.55 11.84
C LEU A 210 -11.83 13.02 11.99
N PRO A 211 -12.82 13.95 12.07
CA PRO A 211 -12.54 15.37 12.27
C PRO A 211 -11.85 15.60 13.61
N ARG A 212 -10.91 16.53 13.63
CA ARG A 212 -10.17 16.93 14.84
C ARG A 212 -10.93 18.02 15.57
N GLU A 213 -10.86 18.03 16.92
CA GLU A 213 -11.38 19.15 17.72
C GLU A 213 -10.62 20.44 17.44
N GLU A 214 -9.28 20.35 17.38
CA GLU A 214 -8.42 21.45 16.95
C GLU A 214 -7.90 21.13 15.54
N ASP A 215 -8.22 21.99 14.58
CA ASP A 215 -7.79 21.82 13.20
C ASP A 215 -6.27 22.00 13.07
N VAL A 216 -5.67 21.20 12.21
CA VAL A 216 -4.24 21.29 11.88
C VAL A 216 -4.12 21.66 10.41
N THR A 217 -3.32 22.68 10.12
CA THR A 217 -3.11 23.15 8.75
C THR A 217 -1.71 22.84 8.24
N THR A 218 -1.57 22.79 6.93
CA THR A 218 -0.29 22.72 6.22
C THR A 218 -0.33 23.62 4.99
N TYR A 219 0.82 23.83 4.36
CA TYR A 219 0.92 24.62 3.13
C TYR A 219 1.32 23.76 1.95
N ALA A 220 0.66 23.98 0.81
CA ALA A 220 1.03 23.36 -0.46
C ALA A 220 1.45 24.42 -1.46
N LYS A 221 2.52 24.11 -2.21
CA LYS A 221 2.96 24.90 -3.36
C LYS A 221 2.58 24.21 -4.64
N GLY A 222 1.90 24.92 -5.53
CA GLY A 222 1.48 24.41 -6.81
C GLY A 222 1.38 25.52 -7.87
N GLN A 223 0.80 25.17 -9.02
CA GLN A 223 0.52 26.13 -10.07
C GLN A 223 -0.92 26.64 -9.93
N ASP A 224 -1.08 27.93 -9.84
CA ASP A 224 -2.38 28.60 -9.90
C ASP A 224 -2.99 28.38 -11.30
N LEU A 225 -4.19 27.81 -11.35
CA LEU A 225 -4.84 27.42 -12.62
C LEU A 225 -5.40 28.61 -13.40
N LEU A 226 -5.55 29.78 -12.76
CA LEU A 226 -6.06 30.98 -13.41
C LEU A 226 -4.93 31.83 -14.00
N THR A 227 -3.80 31.92 -13.29
CA THR A 227 -2.68 32.78 -13.67
C THR A 227 -1.50 32.03 -14.29
N GLY A 228 -1.42 30.71 -14.05
CA GLY A 228 -0.27 29.88 -14.41
C GLY A 228 0.96 30.07 -13.54
N LEU A 229 0.92 30.96 -12.54
CA LEU A 229 2.06 31.29 -11.69
C LEU A 229 2.15 30.35 -10.47
N PRO A 230 3.33 30.22 -9.83
CA PRO A 230 3.45 29.54 -8.56
C PRO A 230 2.59 30.17 -7.49
N ARG A 231 1.85 29.35 -6.75
CA ARG A 231 1.00 29.80 -5.65
C ARG A 231 1.15 28.86 -4.46
N GLU A 232 1.15 29.43 -3.25
CA GLU A 232 1.07 28.69 -1.99
C GLU A 232 -0.33 28.84 -1.39
N VAL A 233 -0.90 27.74 -0.93
CA VAL A 233 -2.23 27.71 -0.29
C VAL A 233 -2.15 26.98 1.05
N GLU A 234 -2.91 27.46 2.02
CA GLU A 234 -3.11 26.81 3.30
C GLU A 234 -4.21 25.76 3.17
N ILE A 235 -3.99 24.58 3.76
CA ILE A 235 -4.87 23.43 3.69
C ILE A 235 -5.25 23.01 5.10
N SER A 236 -6.54 23.03 5.38
CA SER A 236 -7.14 22.54 6.63
C SER A 236 -7.26 21.02 6.60
N GLY A 237 -6.81 20.35 7.66
CA GLY A 237 -6.96 18.90 7.81
C GLY A 237 -8.43 18.48 7.94
N ASN A 238 -9.27 19.29 8.58
CA ASN A 238 -10.70 19.02 8.70
C ASN A 238 -11.45 19.24 7.38
N ALA A 239 -11.05 20.22 6.56
CA ALA A 239 -11.60 20.39 5.22
C ALA A 239 -11.19 19.21 4.32
N LEU A 240 -9.93 18.78 4.41
CA LEU A 240 -9.43 17.62 3.69
C LEU A 240 -10.14 16.32 4.12
N TYR A 241 -10.44 16.17 5.42
CA TYR A 241 -11.22 15.02 5.91
C TYR A 241 -12.55 14.86 5.16
N LEU A 242 -13.27 15.95 4.90
CA LEU A 242 -14.56 15.88 4.18
C LEU A 242 -14.40 15.32 2.76
N ALA A 243 -13.32 15.66 2.08
CA ALA A 243 -13.03 15.12 0.75
C ALA A 243 -12.64 13.62 0.80
N LEU A 244 -11.93 13.19 1.86
CA LEU A 244 -11.44 11.82 2.02
C LEU A 244 -12.43 10.89 2.74
N GLN A 245 -13.48 11.44 3.36
CA GLN A 245 -14.47 10.70 4.16
C GLN A 245 -15.07 9.49 3.42
N PRO A 246 -15.49 9.58 2.13
CA PRO A 246 -16.07 8.44 1.43
C PRO A 246 -15.14 7.23 1.37
N TYR A 247 -13.82 7.46 1.28
CA TYR A 247 -12.84 6.38 1.33
C TYR A 247 -12.83 5.68 2.69
N PHE A 248 -12.72 6.44 3.78
CA PHE A 248 -12.71 5.87 5.14
C PHE A 248 -14.00 5.13 5.46
N GLU A 249 -15.14 5.65 4.97
CA GLU A 249 -16.43 5.02 5.12
C GLU A 249 -16.51 3.69 4.39
N THR A 250 -16.06 3.63 3.13
CA THR A 250 -16.02 2.41 2.35
C THR A 250 -15.21 1.31 3.07
N VAL A 251 -14.02 1.63 3.52
CA VAL A 251 -13.16 0.64 4.22
C VAL A 251 -13.83 0.16 5.52
N ALA A 252 -14.41 1.07 6.30
CA ALA A 252 -15.10 0.72 7.55
C ALA A 252 -16.37 -0.12 7.33
N GLU A 253 -17.09 0.12 6.23
CA GLU A 253 -18.27 -0.67 5.84
C GLU A 253 -17.91 -2.10 5.46
N HIS A 254 -16.87 -2.28 4.65
CA HIS A 254 -16.38 -3.60 4.26
C HIS A 254 -15.80 -4.37 5.44
N ALA A 255 -15.04 -3.70 6.33
CA ALA A 255 -14.57 -4.32 7.57
C ALA A 255 -15.73 -4.80 8.46
N GLY A 256 -16.78 -3.99 8.60
CA GLY A 256 -17.99 -4.35 9.33
C GLY A 256 -18.72 -5.55 8.70
N ALA A 257 -18.89 -5.55 7.38
CA ALA A 257 -19.54 -6.63 6.65
C ALA A 257 -18.76 -7.96 6.74
N LEU A 258 -17.42 -7.90 6.74
CA LEU A 258 -16.57 -9.07 6.94
C LEU A 258 -16.68 -9.61 8.35
N PHE A 259 -16.75 -8.72 9.35
CA PHE A 259 -16.96 -9.09 10.75
C PHE A 259 -18.31 -9.79 10.97
N GLU A 260 -19.41 -9.29 10.35
CA GLU A 260 -20.75 -9.89 10.41
C GLU A 260 -20.80 -11.32 9.83
N ARG A 261 -19.98 -11.61 8.81
CA ARG A 261 -19.88 -12.96 8.19
C ARG A 261 -18.99 -13.93 9.00
N THR A 262 -18.30 -13.43 10.02
CA THR A 262 -17.38 -14.22 10.84
C THR A 262 -18.15 -15.05 11.87
N SER A 263 -17.67 -16.26 12.16
CA SER A 263 -18.32 -17.13 13.15
C SER A 263 -18.32 -16.52 14.56
N PRO A 264 -19.35 -16.75 15.39
CA PRO A 264 -19.46 -16.15 16.73
C PRO A 264 -18.25 -16.41 17.63
N GLN A 265 -17.62 -17.59 17.53
CA GLN A 265 -16.44 -17.93 18.32
C GLN A 265 -15.26 -17.04 17.96
N LEU A 266 -14.97 -16.88 16.65
CA LEU A 266 -13.89 -16.01 16.20
C LEU A 266 -14.18 -14.53 16.49
N VAL A 267 -15.45 -14.10 16.42
CA VAL A 267 -15.87 -12.75 16.84
C VAL A 267 -15.54 -12.51 18.31
N THR A 268 -15.80 -13.48 19.18
CA THR A 268 -15.47 -13.39 20.62
C THR A 268 -13.97 -13.29 20.83
N ASP A 269 -13.17 -14.08 20.11
CA ASP A 269 -11.70 -14.02 20.19
C ASP A 269 -11.18 -12.64 19.75
N ILE A 270 -11.68 -12.13 18.61
CA ILE A 270 -11.32 -10.80 18.09
C ILE A 270 -11.73 -9.69 19.06
N GLY A 271 -12.88 -9.83 19.72
CA GLY A 271 -13.32 -8.90 20.77
C GLY A 271 -12.33 -8.80 21.94
N ASN A 272 -11.62 -9.87 22.25
CA ASN A 272 -10.60 -9.91 23.30
C ASN A 272 -9.21 -9.44 22.81
N THR A 273 -8.84 -9.75 21.58
CA THR A 273 -7.51 -9.47 21.02
C THR A 273 -7.44 -8.14 20.26
N GLY A 274 -8.57 -7.63 19.78
CA GLY A 274 -8.66 -6.47 18.95
C GLY A 274 -8.43 -6.77 17.46
N VAL A 275 -8.36 -5.70 16.66
CA VAL A 275 -8.06 -5.76 15.22
C VAL A 275 -6.66 -5.21 14.99
N LEU A 276 -5.85 -5.95 14.24
CA LEU A 276 -4.54 -5.49 13.80
C LEU A 276 -4.69 -4.59 12.58
N LEU A 277 -4.26 -3.33 12.70
CA LEU A 277 -4.07 -2.44 11.55
C LEU A 277 -2.61 -2.42 11.16
N THR A 278 -2.34 -2.60 9.86
CA THR A 278 -1.00 -2.55 9.29
C THR A 278 -0.99 -1.76 7.97
N GLY A 279 0.16 -1.69 7.31
CA GLY A 279 0.34 -0.90 6.10
C GLY A 279 0.56 0.59 6.36
N GLY A 280 0.91 1.32 5.30
CA GLY A 280 1.20 2.76 5.38
C GLY A 280 -0.01 3.60 5.79
N GLY A 281 -1.21 3.19 5.41
CA GLY A 281 -2.47 3.85 5.75
C GLY A 281 -2.81 3.81 7.24
N ALA A 282 -2.31 2.83 7.99
CA ALA A 282 -2.50 2.74 9.44
C ALA A 282 -1.92 3.93 10.21
N ASN A 283 -1.00 4.68 9.59
CA ASN A 283 -0.43 5.91 10.17
C ASN A 283 -1.33 7.15 10.03
N ILE A 284 -2.41 7.08 9.26
CA ILE A 284 -3.38 8.18 9.18
C ILE A 284 -4.07 8.31 10.54
N LEU A 285 -4.09 9.55 11.06
CA LEU A 285 -4.61 9.82 12.40
C LEU A 285 -6.05 9.33 12.54
N GLN A 286 -6.34 8.66 13.66
CA GLN A 286 -7.67 8.14 14.05
C GLN A 286 -8.28 7.11 13.08
N TYR A 287 -7.49 6.51 12.19
CA TYR A 287 -8.01 5.49 11.27
C TYR A 287 -8.60 4.30 12.04
N GLY A 288 -7.88 3.79 13.03
CA GLY A 288 -8.37 2.73 13.92
C GLY A 288 -9.70 3.08 14.56
N SER A 289 -9.83 4.28 15.14
CA SER A 289 -11.07 4.74 15.77
C SER A 289 -12.24 4.85 14.78
N SER A 290 -11.99 5.24 13.54
CA SER A 290 -13.00 5.29 12.47
C SER A 290 -13.54 3.89 12.15
N VAL A 291 -12.65 2.90 11.97
CA VAL A 291 -13.02 1.50 11.68
C VAL A 291 -13.72 0.88 12.89
N PHE A 292 -13.13 0.97 14.08
CA PHE A 292 -13.68 0.36 15.31
C PHE A 292 -15.01 0.96 15.72
N GLY A 293 -15.21 2.27 15.60
CA GLY A 293 -16.46 2.93 15.93
C GLY A 293 -17.64 2.44 15.07
N ARG A 294 -17.40 1.93 13.89
CA ARG A 294 -18.42 1.33 13.02
C ARG A 294 -18.63 -0.17 13.31
N ILE A 295 -17.56 -0.94 13.50
CA ILE A 295 -17.64 -2.36 13.87
C ILE A 295 -18.40 -2.48 15.22
N GLY A 296 -18.05 -1.67 16.21
CA GLY A 296 -18.70 -1.68 17.54
C GLY A 296 -20.17 -1.25 17.51
N ARG A 297 -20.57 -0.32 16.64
CA ARG A 297 -21.99 0.06 16.46
C ARG A 297 -22.84 -1.03 15.81
N ARG A 298 -22.25 -1.87 14.93
CA ARG A 298 -22.95 -3.00 14.32
C ARG A 298 -23.00 -4.23 15.22
N ALA A 299 -21.98 -4.45 16.05
CA ALA A 299 -21.96 -5.57 16.99
C ALA A 299 -22.84 -5.36 18.24
N GLY A 300 -23.31 -4.14 18.48
CA GLY A 300 -24.17 -3.77 19.63
C GLY A 300 -25.62 -3.43 19.28
N ALA A 301 -26.04 -3.63 18.04
CA ALA A 301 -27.42 -3.56 17.55
C ALA A 301 -27.95 -4.97 17.31
#